data_7565b8976424e713f4a04aa9e406eaf8
#
_entry.id   7565b8976424e713f4a04aa9e406eaf8
#
_cell.length_a   1.000
_cell.length_b   1.000
_cell.length_c   1.000
_cell.angle_alpha   90.00
_cell.angle_beta   90.00
_cell.angle_gamma   90.00
#
_symmetry.space_group_name_H-M   'P 1'
#
loop_
_entity.id
_entity.type
_entity.pdbx_description
1 polymer ?
#
loop_
_entity_poly.entity_id
_entity_poly.type
_entity_poly.pdbx_seq_one_letter_code
_entity_poly.pdbx_strand_id
1 'polypeptide(L)'
;KEADAFLAERIPDFGVRQFLLKNLTREKEGGYRWKMNLPILTRDYPAILENIEPAESYDGPALFIRGEQSNYIQDGDLSLIQETFPAAELQTIAKAGHWVHAQQPKALYEAVSAFLAR
;
A
#
# COMPACT_ATOMS: atom_id res chain seq x y z
N LYS A 1 -10.42 22.87 -3.06
CA LYS A 1 -9.27 23.70 -2.61
C LYS A 1 -9.13 23.67 -1.08
N GLU A 2 -10.19 23.95 -0.31
CA GLU A 2 -10.13 23.98 1.16
C GLU A 2 -9.73 22.63 1.77
N ALA A 3 -10.36 21.53 1.33
CA ALA A 3 -10.04 20.20 1.81
C ALA A 3 -8.57 19.79 1.52
N ASP A 4 -8.03 20.19 0.36
CA ASP A 4 -6.61 19.93 0.05
C ASP A 4 -5.69 20.77 0.93
N ALA A 5 -6.02 22.03 1.17
CA ALA A 5 -5.26 22.90 2.08
C ALA A 5 -5.24 22.33 3.51
N PHE A 6 -6.39 21.87 4.01
CA PHE A 6 -6.50 21.23 5.32
C PHE A 6 -5.65 19.96 5.42
N LEU A 7 -5.68 19.10 4.40
CA LEU A 7 -4.85 17.90 4.37
C LEU A 7 -3.36 18.21 4.26
N ALA A 8 -2.99 19.31 3.58
CA ALA A 8 -1.59 19.69 3.36
C ALA A 8 -0.83 20.00 4.66
N GLU A 9 -1.52 20.38 5.72
CA GLU A 9 -0.93 20.62 7.04
C GLU A 9 -0.29 19.35 7.63
N ARG A 10 -0.75 18.15 7.25
CA ARG A 10 -0.31 16.87 7.80
C ARG A 10 0.21 15.88 6.78
N ILE A 11 -0.15 16.07 5.52
CA ILE A 11 0.20 15.18 4.42
C ILE A 11 0.91 16.00 3.33
N PRO A 12 2.24 16.08 3.36
CA PRO A 12 3.01 16.93 2.43
C PRO A 12 2.93 16.43 0.98
N ASP A 13 2.79 15.10 0.77
CA ASP A 13 2.73 14.51 -0.58
C ASP A 13 1.43 14.88 -1.29
N PHE A 14 1.55 15.59 -2.41
CA PHE A 14 0.41 16.02 -3.21
C PHE A 14 -0.37 14.83 -3.81
N GLY A 15 0.33 13.79 -4.29
CA GLY A 15 -0.30 12.61 -4.89
C GLY A 15 -1.15 11.85 -3.88
N VAL A 16 -0.66 11.69 -2.65
CA VAL A 16 -1.42 11.10 -1.54
C VAL A 16 -2.67 11.91 -1.23
N ARG A 17 -2.56 13.23 -1.14
CA ARG A 17 -3.75 14.08 -0.91
C ARG A 17 -4.78 13.94 -2.02
N GLN A 18 -4.37 13.96 -3.29
CA GLN A 18 -5.28 13.79 -4.41
C GLN A 18 -5.96 12.43 -4.40
N PHE A 19 -5.25 11.38 -4.02
CA PHE A 19 -5.83 10.05 -3.84
C PHE A 19 -6.89 10.02 -2.73
N LEU A 20 -6.59 10.59 -1.57
CA LEU A 20 -7.55 10.69 -0.46
C LEU A 20 -8.80 11.49 -0.88
N LEU A 21 -8.62 12.61 -1.57
CA LEU A 21 -9.72 13.47 -2.01
C LEU A 21 -10.67 12.81 -3.01
N LYS A 22 -10.26 11.75 -3.72
CA LYS A 22 -11.19 10.93 -4.54
C LYS A 22 -12.29 10.26 -3.70
N ASN A 23 -12.05 10.09 -2.40
CA ASN A 23 -13.03 9.57 -1.46
C ASN A 23 -13.93 10.64 -0.85
N LEU A 24 -13.80 11.90 -1.27
CA LEU A 24 -14.67 12.99 -0.88
C LEU A 24 -15.80 13.11 -1.89
N THR A 25 -17.05 13.15 -1.43
CA THR A 25 -18.23 13.34 -2.28
C THR A 25 -19.06 14.52 -1.79
N ARG A 26 -19.69 15.23 -2.73
CA ARG A 26 -20.57 16.35 -2.43
C ARG A 26 -21.94 15.84 -2.01
N GLU A 27 -22.52 16.42 -0.99
CA GLU A 27 -23.87 16.13 -0.56
C GLU A 27 -24.91 17.01 -1.30
N LYS A 28 -26.13 16.50 -1.44
CA LYS A 28 -27.21 17.20 -2.16
C LYS A 28 -27.62 18.50 -1.47
N GLU A 29 -27.57 18.51 -0.15
CA GLU A 29 -27.95 19.67 0.68
C GLU A 29 -26.79 20.65 0.93
N GLY A 30 -25.67 20.43 0.25
CA GLY A 30 -24.43 21.20 0.39
C GLY A 30 -23.44 20.53 1.32
N GLY A 31 -22.17 20.94 1.20
CA GLY A 31 -21.08 20.34 1.97
C GLY A 31 -20.49 19.10 1.30
N TYR A 32 -19.63 18.41 2.05
CA TYR A 32 -18.90 17.23 1.60
C TYR A 32 -18.89 16.16 2.69
N ARG A 33 -18.92 14.90 2.29
CA ARG A 33 -18.70 13.76 3.17
C ARG A 33 -17.68 12.80 2.59
N TRP A 34 -17.06 12.03 3.45
CA TRP A 34 -16.22 10.91 3.02
C TRP A 34 -17.10 9.75 2.55
N LYS A 35 -16.72 9.10 1.46
CA LYS A 35 -17.36 7.86 0.96
C LYS A 35 -17.11 6.69 1.90
N MET A 36 -15.91 6.67 2.51
CA MET A 36 -15.53 5.64 3.49
C MET A 36 -16.24 5.88 4.83
N ASN A 37 -16.51 4.83 5.56
CA ASN A 37 -17.10 4.90 6.90
C ASN A 37 -16.01 5.18 7.94
N LEU A 38 -15.63 6.46 8.08
CA LEU A 38 -14.59 6.87 9.03
C LEU A 38 -14.89 6.46 10.49
N PRO A 39 -16.12 6.54 11.01
CA PRO A 39 -16.41 6.09 12.37
C PRO A 39 -16.05 4.61 12.60
N ILE A 40 -16.41 3.72 11.67
CA ILE A 40 -16.07 2.30 11.75
C ILE A 40 -14.56 2.12 11.63
N LEU A 41 -13.92 2.73 10.63
CA LEU A 41 -12.47 2.64 10.44
C LEU A 41 -11.71 3.12 11.67
N THR A 42 -12.15 4.21 12.31
CA THR A 42 -11.51 4.73 13.51
C THR A 42 -11.70 3.79 14.70
N ARG A 43 -12.90 3.22 14.86
CA ARG A 43 -13.20 2.26 15.95
C ARG A 43 -12.36 0.99 15.82
N ASP A 44 -12.26 0.45 14.60
CA ASP A 44 -11.65 -0.85 14.33
C ASP A 44 -10.18 -0.72 13.90
N TYR A 45 -9.63 0.50 13.93
CA TYR A 45 -8.23 0.76 13.53
C TYR A 45 -7.20 -0.11 14.29
N PRO A 46 -7.34 -0.35 15.62
CA PRO A 46 -6.43 -1.26 16.31
C PRO A 46 -6.43 -2.66 15.71
N ALA A 47 -7.60 -3.22 15.36
CA ALA A 47 -7.70 -4.54 14.75
C ALA A 47 -7.11 -4.59 13.32
N ILE A 48 -7.17 -3.46 12.58
CA ILE A 48 -6.53 -3.35 11.26
C ILE A 48 -4.99 -3.39 11.37
N LEU A 49 -4.44 -2.94 12.50
CA LEU A 49 -3.00 -2.92 12.76
C LEU A 49 -2.49 -4.22 13.41
N GLU A 50 -3.36 -5.14 13.78
CA GLU A 50 -2.95 -6.42 14.34
C GLU A 50 -2.18 -7.25 13.30
N ASN A 51 -1.21 -8.00 13.80
CA ASN A 51 -0.47 -8.94 12.96
C ASN A 51 -1.39 -10.08 12.52
N ILE A 52 -1.22 -10.54 11.29
CA ILE A 52 -1.88 -11.74 10.78
C ILE A 52 -0.92 -12.91 10.99
N GLU A 53 -1.27 -13.80 11.93
CA GLU A 53 -0.53 -15.04 12.15
C GLU A 53 -0.95 -16.06 11.09
N PRO A 54 -0.07 -16.44 10.16
CA PRO A 54 -0.39 -17.48 9.18
C PRO A 54 -0.55 -18.83 9.87
N ALA A 55 -1.60 -19.56 9.53
CA ALA A 55 -1.87 -20.90 10.10
C ALA A 55 -0.90 -21.95 9.56
N GLU A 56 -0.43 -21.80 8.32
CA GLU A 56 0.44 -22.74 7.61
C GLU A 56 1.40 -21.97 6.69
N SER A 57 2.53 -22.60 6.33
CA SER A 57 3.43 -22.09 5.30
C SER A 57 2.86 -22.35 3.91
N TYR A 58 3.26 -21.50 2.96
CA TYR A 58 2.97 -21.68 1.53
C TYR A 58 4.26 -21.95 0.77
N ASP A 59 4.44 -23.18 0.32
CA ASP A 59 5.67 -23.65 -0.35
C ASP A 59 5.74 -23.29 -1.85
N GLY A 60 4.65 -22.74 -2.41
CA GLY A 60 4.62 -22.33 -3.81
C GLY A 60 5.40 -21.03 -4.08
N PRO A 61 5.61 -20.71 -5.36
CA PRO A 61 6.29 -19.47 -5.75
C PRO A 61 5.57 -18.24 -5.21
N ALA A 62 6.31 -17.33 -4.57
CA ALA A 62 5.79 -16.06 -4.07
C ALA A 62 6.75 -14.92 -4.43
N LEU A 63 6.20 -13.83 -4.97
CA LEU A 63 6.98 -12.64 -5.30
C LEU A 63 6.54 -11.46 -4.43
N PHE A 64 7.45 -10.99 -3.60
CA PHE A 64 7.32 -9.77 -2.84
C PHE A 64 7.96 -8.62 -3.61
N ILE A 65 7.22 -7.54 -3.83
CA ILE A 65 7.72 -6.36 -4.55
C ILE A 65 7.70 -5.17 -3.61
N ARG A 66 8.84 -4.49 -3.48
CA ARG A 66 8.94 -3.24 -2.72
C ARG A 66 9.49 -2.11 -3.58
N GLY A 67 9.15 -0.89 -3.24
CA GLY A 67 9.84 0.29 -3.75
C GLY A 67 11.15 0.52 -2.97
N GLU A 68 12.20 0.94 -3.66
CA GLU A 68 13.52 1.23 -3.06
C GLU A 68 13.46 2.26 -1.92
N GLN A 69 12.52 3.22 -2.01
CA GLN A 69 12.32 4.30 -1.03
C GLN A 69 11.23 3.97 -0.01
N SER A 70 10.69 2.74 -0.02
CA SER A 70 9.69 2.27 0.93
C SER A 70 10.37 1.65 2.15
N ASN A 71 9.81 1.91 3.32
CA ASN A 71 10.25 1.33 4.59
C ASN A 71 9.34 0.20 5.10
N TYR A 72 8.36 -0.25 4.29
CA TYR A 72 7.43 -1.31 4.69
C TYR A 72 8.06 -2.71 4.70
N ILE A 73 8.95 -2.99 3.74
CA ILE A 73 9.72 -4.22 3.71
C ILE A 73 11.20 -3.84 3.64
N GLN A 74 11.98 -4.27 4.61
CA GLN A 74 13.42 -4.03 4.69
C GLN A 74 14.20 -5.31 4.34
N ASP A 75 15.53 -5.19 4.17
CA ASP A 75 16.35 -6.35 3.83
C ASP A 75 16.33 -7.43 4.90
N GLY A 76 16.20 -7.03 6.17
CA GLY A 76 16.09 -7.95 7.31
C GLY A 76 14.79 -8.73 7.38
N ASP A 77 13.74 -8.29 6.69
CA ASP A 77 12.42 -8.93 6.75
C ASP A 77 12.32 -10.17 5.84
N LEU A 78 13.29 -10.36 4.94
CA LEU A 78 13.25 -11.50 4.02
C LEU A 78 13.27 -12.84 4.76
N SER A 79 14.02 -12.96 5.83
CA SER A 79 14.06 -14.19 6.64
C SER A 79 12.72 -14.49 7.28
N LEU A 80 12.04 -13.46 7.80
CA LEU A 80 10.70 -13.57 8.38
C LEU A 80 9.65 -13.94 7.30
N ILE A 81 9.75 -13.33 6.13
CA ILE A 81 8.90 -13.67 4.99
C ILE A 81 9.07 -15.15 4.62
N GLN A 82 10.30 -15.65 4.60
CA GLN A 82 10.62 -17.03 4.22
C GLN A 82 10.22 -18.07 5.28
N GLU A 83 9.93 -17.68 6.51
CA GLU A 83 9.30 -18.59 7.49
C GLU A 83 7.90 -19.04 7.05
N THR A 84 7.15 -18.13 6.41
CA THR A 84 5.79 -18.42 5.88
C THR A 84 5.80 -18.80 4.40
N PHE A 85 6.71 -18.20 3.62
CA PHE A 85 6.85 -18.38 2.17
C PHE A 85 8.28 -18.82 1.83
N PRO A 86 8.66 -20.11 2.03
CA PRO A 86 10.04 -20.57 1.84
C PRO A 86 10.61 -20.31 0.45
N ALA A 87 9.76 -20.30 -0.59
CA ALA A 87 10.11 -20.00 -1.98
C ALA A 87 9.94 -18.52 -2.36
N ALA A 88 9.87 -17.60 -1.37
CA ALA A 88 9.69 -16.18 -1.64
C ALA A 88 10.92 -15.55 -2.29
N GLU A 89 10.67 -14.75 -3.32
CA GLU A 89 11.62 -13.85 -3.94
C GLU A 89 11.25 -12.40 -3.55
N LEU A 90 12.26 -11.58 -3.24
CA LEU A 90 12.08 -10.15 -2.98
C LEU A 90 12.68 -9.34 -4.14
N GLN A 91 11.85 -8.54 -4.80
CA GLN A 91 12.28 -7.64 -5.86
C GLN A 91 12.10 -6.19 -5.44
N THR A 92 13.16 -5.40 -5.59
CA THR A 92 13.16 -3.96 -5.33
C THR A 92 13.00 -3.18 -6.62
N ILE A 93 12.02 -2.28 -6.69
CA ILE A 93 11.80 -1.37 -7.82
C ILE A 93 12.45 -0.02 -7.50
N ALA A 94 13.45 0.34 -8.30
CA ALA A 94 14.19 1.59 -8.15
C ALA A 94 13.30 2.83 -8.31
N LYS A 95 13.61 3.89 -7.58
CA LYS A 95 12.93 5.20 -7.63
C LYS A 95 11.43 5.12 -7.33
N ALA A 96 10.99 4.12 -6.58
CA ALA A 96 9.63 3.98 -6.10
C ALA A 96 9.58 3.99 -4.57
N GLY A 97 8.58 4.66 -4.03
CA GLY A 97 8.16 4.52 -2.64
C GLY A 97 7.15 3.37 -2.48
N HIS A 98 6.28 3.48 -1.48
CA HIS A 98 5.27 2.45 -1.23
C HIS A 98 4.28 2.25 -2.41
N TRP A 99 4.02 3.30 -3.17
CA TRP A 99 3.06 3.29 -4.28
C TRP A 99 3.73 2.92 -5.61
N VAL A 100 4.36 1.76 -5.66
CA VAL A 100 5.10 1.25 -6.80
C VAL A 100 4.28 1.30 -8.09
N HIS A 101 3.01 0.89 -8.03
CA HIS A 101 2.10 0.85 -9.17
C HIS A 101 1.81 2.24 -9.78
N ALA A 102 1.88 3.30 -8.99
CA ALA A 102 1.67 4.67 -9.46
C ALA A 102 2.97 5.33 -9.89
N GLN A 103 4.08 5.03 -9.21
CA GLN A 103 5.36 5.69 -9.41
C GLN A 103 6.22 5.02 -10.49
N GLN A 104 6.14 3.69 -10.61
CA GLN A 104 6.92 2.90 -11.57
C GLN A 104 6.06 1.79 -12.22
N PRO A 105 4.94 2.12 -12.91
CA PRO A 105 3.99 1.15 -13.42
C PRO A 105 4.61 0.17 -14.42
N LYS A 106 5.54 0.63 -15.25
CA LYS A 106 6.21 -0.20 -16.26
C LYS A 106 7.12 -1.24 -15.59
N ALA A 107 7.96 -0.82 -14.64
CA ALA A 107 8.84 -1.73 -13.94
C ALA A 107 8.07 -2.77 -13.11
N LEU A 108 6.96 -2.36 -12.48
CA LEU A 108 6.07 -3.28 -11.80
C LEU A 108 5.46 -4.31 -12.75
N TYR A 109 4.97 -3.86 -13.91
CA TYR A 109 4.40 -4.74 -14.92
C TYR A 109 5.44 -5.77 -15.41
N GLU A 110 6.66 -5.33 -15.71
CA GLU A 110 7.77 -6.20 -16.16
C GLU A 110 8.10 -7.25 -15.08
N ALA A 111 8.21 -6.84 -13.82
CA ALA A 111 8.49 -7.75 -12.71
C ALA A 111 7.42 -8.83 -12.53
N VAL A 112 6.15 -8.42 -12.52
CA VAL A 112 5.01 -9.34 -12.37
C VAL A 112 4.91 -10.27 -13.60
N SER A 113 5.04 -9.73 -14.82
CA SER A 113 4.96 -10.53 -16.04
C SER A 113 6.08 -11.57 -16.10
N ALA A 114 7.30 -11.22 -15.72
CA ALA A 114 8.42 -12.14 -15.68
C ALA A 114 8.23 -13.27 -14.66
N PHE A 115 7.63 -12.96 -13.51
CA PHE A 115 7.31 -13.95 -12.49
C PHE A 115 6.21 -14.91 -12.94
N LEU A 116 5.15 -14.41 -13.56
CA LEU A 116 4.01 -15.22 -14.02
C LEU A 116 4.32 -16.06 -15.27
N ALA A 117 5.39 -15.76 -16.00
CA ALA A 117 5.81 -16.51 -17.19
C ALA A 117 6.71 -17.72 -16.89
N ARG A 118 7.01 -17.97 -15.63
CA ARG A 118 7.79 -19.15 -15.15
C ARG A 118 6.88 -20.35 -14.99
#